data_e6a4e1468fa898c1dffdaa0991924bf1
#
_entry.id   e6a4e1468fa898c1dffdaa0991924bf1
#
_cell.length_a   1.000
_cell.length_b   1.000
_cell.length_c   1.000
_cell.angle_alpha   90.00
_cell.angle_beta   90.00
_cell.angle_gamma   90.00
#
_symmetry.space_group_name_H-M   'P 1'
#
loop_
_entity.id
_entity.type
_entity.pdbx_description
1 polymer ?
#
loop_
_entity_poly.entity_id
_entity_poly.type
_entity_poly.pdbx_seq_one_letter_code
_entity_poly.pdbx_strand_id
1 'polypeptide(L)'
;MIEIRGDKKVLITPISAEDLADIKIGDIVWLDGELMPCRDVAHRRLVEYGRELPYDIKDKAIFHAGPIVRKIEGTEDDYEMVSVGPTTSMRMEKFEYEFTKLTGVRVIVGKGGMGPNTERACKEFGAIHCVFPAGCAVVAATEVEKIVEHHWDELGMPETLWCNKVKEFGPLIVSIDAQGRNLFEENKVVFNERKEAAKQAIYPEVKFIK
;
A
#
# COMPACT_ATOMS: atom_id res chain seq x y z
N MET A 1 -13.09 9.70 -5.98
CA MET A 1 -13.09 10.49 -7.25
C MET A 1 -11.71 10.39 -7.91
N ILE A 2 -11.64 10.36 -9.26
CA ILE A 2 -10.38 10.38 -10.01
C ILE A 2 -10.27 11.72 -10.75
N GLU A 3 -9.09 12.32 -10.69
CA GLU A 3 -8.75 13.56 -11.38
C GLU A 3 -7.51 13.37 -12.26
N ILE A 4 -7.53 13.97 -13.45
CA ILE A 4 -6.35 14.00 -14.34
C ILE A 4 -5.67 15.36 -14.18
N ARG A 5 -4.44 15.36 -13.70
CA ARG A 5 -3.60 16.56 -13.51
C ARG A 5 -2.35 16.45 -14.39
N GLY A 6 -2.38 17.10 -15.54
CA GLY A 6 -1.33 16.91 -16.54
C GLY A 6 -1.28 15.45 -17.02
N ASP A 7 -0.19 14.77 -16.75
CA ASP A 7 0.02 13.34 -17.06
C ASP A 7 -0.28 12.41 -15.86
N LYS A 8 -0.68 12.96 -14.71
CA LYS A 8 -0.96 12.22 -13.49
C LYS A 8 -2.45 11.85 -13.37
N LYS A 9 -2.71 10.58 -13.08
CA LYS A 9 -4.02 10.06 -12.66
C LYS A 9 -4.06 10.05 -11.14
N VAL A 10 -4.80 10.99 -10.54
CA VAL A 10 -4.85 11.19 -9.08
C VAL A 10 -6.13 10.61 -8.51
N LEU A 11 -5.99 9.67 -7.58
CA LEU A 11 -7.08 9.10 -6.78
C LEU A 11 -7.31 10.00 -5.57
N ILE A 12 -8.54 10.46 -5.36
CA ILE A 12 -8.88 11.37 -4.25
C ILE A 12 -9.83 10.67 -3.30
N THR A 13 -9.42 10.51 -2.03
CA THR A 13 -10.29 9.92 -1.01
C THR A 13 -11.41 10.90 -0.59
N PRO A 14 -12.62 10.40 -0.29
CA PRO A 14 -13.08 9.02 -0.38
C PRO A 14 -13.21 8.54 -1.83
N ILE A 15 -12.87 7.27 -2.07
CA ILE A 15 -12.85 6.63 -3.40
C ILE A 15 -13.91 5.53 -3.42
N SER A 16 -14.81 5.54 -4.39
CA SER A 16 -15.80 4.47 -4.54
C SER A 16 -15.23 3.27 -5.32
N ALA A 17 -15.92 2.14 -5.25
CA ALA A 17 -15.56 0.97 -6.07
C ALA A 17 -15.72 1.26 -7.57
N GLU A 18 -16.71 2.07 -7.94
CA GLU A 18 -16.96 2.49 -9.31
C GLU A 18 -15.82 3.35 -9.84
N ASP A 19 -15.24 4.22 -9.01
CA ASP A 19 -14.05 5.02 -9.38
C ASP A 19 -12.87 4.11 -9.77
N LEU A 20 -12.73 2.95 -9.15
CA LEU A 20 -11.61 2.02 -9.38
C LEU A 20 -11.86 1.01 -10.51
N ALA A 21 -13.09 0.93 -11.05
CA ALA A 21 -13.47 -0.09 -12.03
C ALA A 21 -12.62 -0.06 -13.33
N ASP A 22 -12.18 1.13 -13.75
CA ASP A 22 -11.38 1.33 -14.95
C ASP A 22 -9.87 1.38 -14.69
N ILE A 23 -9.43 1.29 -13.43
CA ILE A 23 -8.03 1.18 -13.07
C ILE A 23 -7.55 -0.24 -13.35
N LYS A 24 -6.40 -0.36 -14.04
CA LYS A 24 -5.83 -1.65 -14.46
C LYS A 24 -4.44 -1.87 -13.87
N ILE A 25 -4.06 -3.13 -13.77
CA ILE A 25 -2.68 -3.50 -13.42
C ILE A 25 -1.69 -2.81 -14.35
N GLY A 26 -0.61 -2.27 -13.78
CA GLY A 26 0.41 -1.51 -14.50
C GLY A 26 0.11 -0.02 -14.63
N ASP A 27 -1.12 0.45 -14.35
CA ASP A 27 -1.40 1.88 -14.26
C ASP A 27 -0.52 2.54 -13.20
N ILE A 28 -0.11 3.77 -13.47
CA ILE A 28 0.59 4.61 -12.50
C ILE A 28 -0.38 5.67 -11.99
N VAL A 29 -0.58 5.70 -10.68
CA VAL A 29 -1.53 6.60 -10.03
C VAL A 29 -0.86 7.36 -8.88
N TRP A 30 -1.47 8.45 -8.47
CA TRP A 30 -1.11 9.22 -7.28
C TRP A 30 -2.32 9.27 -6.35
N LEU A 31 -2.09 9.54 -5.07
CA LEU A 31 -3.14 9.60 -4.06
C LEU A 31 -3.18 10.97 -3.40
N ASP A 32 -4.37 11.53 -3.33
CA ASP A 32 -4.70 12.70 -2.51
C ASP A 32 -5.67 12.32 -1.40
N GLY A 33 -5.53 12.98 -0.25
CA GLY A 33 -6.45 12.84 0.88
C GLY A 33 -5.94 11.93 1.97
N GLU A 34 -6.73 10.97 2.44
CA GLU A 34 -6.42 10.23 3.66
C GLU A 34 -5.68 8.91 3.38
N LEU A 35 -4.54 8.74 4.06
CA LEU A 35 -3.69 7.55 4.00
C LEU A 35 -3.24 7.18 5.41
N MET A 36 -3.54 5.96 5.85
CA MET A 36 -3.16 5.48 7.18
C MET A 36 -2.08 4.39 7.08
N PRO A 37 -0.87 4.60 7.61
CA PRO A 37 0.08 3.52 7.85
C PRO A 37 -0.56 2.44 8.73
N CYS A 38 -0.57 1.21 8.23
CA CYS A 38 -1.20 0.08 8.88
C CYS A 38 -0.49 -1.20 8.47
N ARG A 39 0.07 -1.94 9.43
CA ARG A 39 0.83 -3.15 9.15
C ARG A 39 0.48 -4.30 10.12
N ASP A 40 1.42 -5.18 10.41
CA ASP A 40 1.20 -6.49 11.03
C ASP A 40 0.30 -6.49 12.27
N VAL A 41 0.56 -5.59 13.23
CA VAL A 41 -0.14 -5.62 14.52
C VAL A 41 -1.57 -5.10 14.37
N ALA A 42 -1.78 -4.07 13.59
CA ALA A 42 -3.11 -3.52 13.34
C ALA A 42 -4.00 -4.53 12.61
N HIS A 43 -3.48 -5.19 11.56
CA HIS A 43 -4.20 -6.25 10.85
C HIS A 43 -4.58 -7.39 11.81
N ARG A 44 -3.63 -7.82 12.63
CA ARG A 44 -3.87 -8.88 13.62
C ARG A 44 -4.90 -8.47 14.67
N ARG A 45 -4.82 -7.24 15.19
CA ARG A 45 -5.80 -6.72 16.17
C ARG A 45 -7.21 -6.76 15.65
N LEU A 46 -7.41 -6.33 14.40
CA LEU A 46 -8.72 -6.34 13.77
C LEU A 46 -9.18 -7.77 13.47
N VAL A 47 -8.38 -8.55 12.74
CA VAL A 47 -8.83 -9.83 12.15
C VAL A 47 -8.78 -10.99 13.15
N GLU A 48 -7.70 -11.12 13.95
CA GLU A 48 -7.56 -12.22 14.89
C GLU A 48 -8.19 -11.91 16.26
N TYR A 49 -8.13 -10.65 16.72
CA TYR A 49 -8.60 -10.29 18.05
C TYR A 49 -9.94 -9.55 18.06
N GLY A 50 -10.52 -9.29 16.87
CA GLY A 50 -11.83 -8.67 16.72
C GLY A 50 -11.93 -7.25 17.31
N ARG A 51 -10.80 -6.52 17.37
CA ARG A 51 -10.79 -5.14 17.84
C ARG A 51 -11.19 -4.20 16.71
N GLU A 52 -12.12 -3.32 16.97
CA GLU A 52 -12.50 -2.27 16.03
C GLU A 52 -11.34 -1.29 15.82
N LEU A 53 -11.20 -0.79 14.57
CA LEU A 53 -10.29 0.31 14.29
C LEU A 53 -10.85 1.59 14.93
N PRO A 54 -10.01 2.37 15.61
CA PRO A 54 -10.44 3.62 16.23
C PRO A 54 -10.65 4.77 15.20
N TYR A 55 -10.31 4.52 13.94
CA TYR A 55 -10.41 5.47 12.83
C TYR A 55 -11.12 4.82 11.64
N ASP A 56 -12.11 5.50 11.08
CA ASP A 56 -12.84 5.02 9.91
C ASP A 56 -11.98 5.16 8.64
N ILE A 57 -11.65 4.03 8.02
CA ILE A 57 -10.88 3.96 6.76
C ILE A 57 -11.72 3.50 5.56
N LYS A 58 -13.05 3.47 5.72
CA LYS A 58 -13.93 3.12 4.62
C LYS A 58 -13.73 4.11 3.46
N ASP A 59 -13.63 3.55 2.26
CA ASP A 59 -13.40 4.29 1.02
C ASP A 59 -12.11 5.14 1.00
N LYS A 60 -11.14 4.82 1.87
CA LYS A 60 -9.84 5.49 2.00
C LYS A 60 -8.69 4.55 1.63
N ALA A 61 -7.47 4.95 2.00
CA ALA A 61 -6.25 4.20 1.68
C ALA A 61 -5.48 3.80 2.94
N ILE A 62 -4.83 2.64 2.87
CA ILE A 62 -3.83 2.22 3.86
C ILE A 62 -2.46 2.10 3.23
N PHE A 63 -1.43 2.22 4.07
CA PHE A 63 -0.05 2.03 3.66
C PHE A 63 0.62 0.99 4.55
N HIS A 64 1.06 -0.11 3.98
CA HIS A 64 1.88 -1.10 4.67
C HIS A 64 3.25 -0.50 4.99
N ALA A 65 3.32 0.29 6.03
CA ALA A 65 4.52 1.03 6.42
C ALA A 65 4.61 1.16 7.95
N GLY A 66 5.83 1.32 8.45
CA GLY A 66 6.07 1.73 9.82
C GLY A 66 6.85 3.06 9.78
N PRO A 67 6.19 4.17 10.10
CA PRO A 67 6.79 5.49 9.97
C PRO A 67 7.75 5.83 11.10
N ILE A 68 8.56 6.86 10.85
CA ILE A 68 9.28 7.63 11.85
C ILE A 68 8.64 9.01 11.88
N VAL A 69 8.15 9.40 13.03
CA VAL A 69 7.55 10.71 13.28
C VAL A 69 8.33 11.47 14.32
N ARG A 70 8.20 12.79 14.33
CA ARG A 70 8.80 13.67 15.33
C ARG A 70 7.73 14.61 15.87
N LYS A 71 7.68 14.74 17.18
CA LYS A 71 6.81 15.71 17.85
C LYS A 71 7.26 17.12 17.52
N ILE A 72 6.31 18.00 17.21
CA ILE A 72 6.60 19.41 16.91
C ILE A 72 6.79 20.16 18.23
N GLU A 73 7.94 20.82 18.39
CA GLU A 73 8.25 21.57 19.58
C GLU A 73 7.23 22.71 19.81
N GLY A 74 6.81 22.87 21.06
CA GLY A 74 5.84 23.91 21.46
C GLY A 74 4.37 23.55 21.19
N THR A 75 4.08 22.37 20.69
CA THR A 75 2.72 21.85 20.56
C THR A 75 2.43 20.75 21.58
N GLU A 76 1.15 20.56 21.92
CA GLU A 76 0.75 19.54 22.88
C GLU A 76 0.80 18.13 22.25
N ASP A 77 0.32 17.98 21.00
CA ASP A 77 0.15 16.68 20.36
C ASP A 77 0.26 16.70 18.83
N ASP A 78 1.01 17.66 18.28
CA ASP A 78 1.27 17.69 16.85
C ASP A 78 2.57 16.96 16.49
N TYR A 79 2.54 16.24 15.38
CA TYR A 79 3.66 15.48 14.85
C TYR A 79 3.91 15.77 13.38
N GLU A 80 5.15 15.63 12.97
CA GLU A 80 5.55 15.67 11.56
C GLU A 80 6.09 14.31 11.10
N MET A 81 5.85 13.97 9.84
CA MET A 81 6.36 12.77 9.22
C MET A 81 7.82 12.98 8.81
N VAL A 82 8.74 12.23 9.41
CA VAL A 82 10.18 12.28 9.09
C VAL A 82 10.53 11.29 7.99
N SER A 83 9.94 10.09 8.06
CA SER A 83 10.20 9.01 7.10
C SER A 83 9.04 8.02 7.12
N VAL A 84 8.54 7.64 5.95
CA VAL A 84 7.51 6.61 5.82
C VAL A 84 7.77 5.74 4.58
N GLY A 85 8.35 4.57 4.77
CA GLY A 85 8.70 3.66 3.68
C GLY A 85 7.90 2.36 3.74
N PRO A 86 7.60 1.75 2.58
CA PRO A 86 6.79 0.55 2.52
C PRO A 86 7.50 -0.65 3.14
N THR A 87 6.76 -1.45 3.90
CA THR A 87 7.17 -2.78 4.32
C THR A 87 6.63 -3.86 3.36
N THR A 88 7.12 -5.08 3.49
CA THR A 88 6.71 -6.21 2.64
C THR A 88 5.24 -6.55 2.86
N SER A 89 4.41 -6.31 1.85
CA SER A 89 2.95 -6.49 1.90
C SER A 89 2.53 -7.95 2.09
N MET A 90 3.28 -8.90 1.54
CA MET A 90 2.98 -10.35 1.64
C MET A 90 2.84 -10.84 3.10
N ARG A 91 3.35 -10.12 4.09
CA ARG A 91 3.15 -10.48 5.50
C ARG A 91 1.69 -10.31 5.95
N MET A 92 0.98 -9.35 5.36
CA MET A 92 -0.43 -9.09 5.64
C MET A 92 -1.39 -9.95 4.81
N GLU A 93 -0.89 -10.66 3.78
CA GLU A 93 -1.69 -11.47 2.84
C GLU A 93 -2.75 -12.36 3.52
N LYS A 94 -2.38 -13.01 4.63
CA LYS A 94 -3.29 -13.90 5.37
C LYS A 94 -4.47 -13.16 6.02
N PHE A 95 -4.35 -11.85 6.21
CA PHE A 95 -5.37 -11.01 6.85
C PHE A 95 -6.16 -10.20 5.84
N GLU A 96 -5.59 -9.92 4.67
CA GLU A 96 -6.01 -8.84 3.78
C GLU A 96 -7.45 -8.98 3.29
N TYR A 97 -7.91 -10.21 3.05
CA TYR A 97 -9.30 -10.43 2.65
C TYR A 97 -10.29 -9.98 3.74
N GLU A 98 -10.14 -10.49 4.96
CA GLU A 98 -11.04 -10.12 6.07
C GLU A 98 -10.83 -8.66 6.50
N PHE A 99 -9.62 -8.15 6.45
CA PHE A 99 -9.32 -6.75 6.73
C PHE A 99 -10.07 -5.82 5.76
N THR A 100 -9.95 -6.04 4.47
CA THR A 100 -10.64 -5.25 3.43
C THR A 100 -12.16 -5.34 3.56
N LYS A 101 -12.68 -6.54 3.82
CA LYS A 101 -14.11 -6.80 4.05
C LYS A 101 -14.65 -6.02 5.25
N LEU A 102 -13.94 -6.04 6.35
CA LEU A 102 -14.37 -5.39 7.61
C LEU A 102 -14.26 -3.87 7.55
N THR A 103 -13.26 -3.35 6.87
CA THR A 103 -12.95 -1.92 6.87
C THR A 103 -13.52 -1.16 5.68
N GLY A 104 -13.75 -1.83 4.55
CA GLY A 104 -14.15 -1.16 3.31
C GLY A 104 -13.05 -0.29 2.70
N VAL A 105 -11.77 -0.52 3.04
CA VAL A 105 -10.63 0.18 2.43
C VAL A 105 -10.60 -0.06 0.91
N ARG A 106 -10.20 0.95 0.14
CA ARG A 106 -10.19 0.89 -1.34
C ARG A 106 -8.81 0.81 -1.96
N VAL A 107 -7.84 1.45 -1.34
CA VAL A 107 -6.47 1.48 -1.87
C VAL A 107 -5.52 0.93 -0.82
N ILE A 108 -4.86 -0.16 -1.16
CA ILE A 108 -3.86 -0.81 -0.32
C ILE A 108 -2.49 -0.52 -0.92
N VAL A 109 -1.66 0.26 -0.24
CA VAL A 109 -0.33 0.61 -0.71
C VAL A 109 0.72 -0.19 0.04
N GLY A 110 1.72 -0.71 -0.66
CA GLY A 110 2.78 -1.45 0.00
C GLY A 110 4.03 -1.69 -0.85
N LYS A 111 4.72 -2.79 -0.58
CA LYS A 111 5.93 -3.21 -1.29
C LYS A 111 5.86 -4.67 -1.70
N GLY A 112 6.20 -4.93 -2.97
CA GLY A 112 6.14 -6.28 -3.54
C GLY A 112 4.72 -6.71 -3.88
N GLY A 113 4.56 -7.95 -4.29
CA GLY A 113 3.27 -8.53 -4.63
C GLY A 113 2.46 -8.96 -3.40
N MET A 114 1.18 -9.19 -3.65
CA MET A 114 0.24 -9.84 -2.75
C MET A 114 -0.31 -11.10 -3.44
N GLY A 115 -0.99 -11.95 -2.70
CA GLY A 115 -1.46 -13.25 -3.17
C GLY A 115 -2.97 -13.36 -3.37
N PRO A 116 -3.50 -14.60 -3.43
CA PRO A 116 -4.89 -14.89 -3.79
C PRO A 116 -5.95 -14.29 -2.85
N ASN A 117 -5.65 -14.12 -1.57
CA ASN A 117 -6.61 -13.50 -0.64
C ASN A 117 -6.81 -12.02 -0.98
N THR A 118 -5.74 -11.31 -1.31
CA THR A 118 -5.81 -9.92 -1.73
C THR A 118 -6.44 -9.78 -3.11
N GLU A 119 -6.13 -10.67 -4.08
CA GLU A 119 -6.80 -10.72 -5.38
C GLU A 119 -8.32 -10.85 -5.21
N ARG A 120 -8.75 -11.78 -4.36
CA ARG A 120 -10.16 -12.01 -4.05
C ARG A 120 -10.77 -10.79 -3.36
N ALA A 121 -10.08 -10.18 -2.39
CA ALA A 121 -10.55 -8.98 -1.71
C ALA A 121 -10.75 -7.81 -2.68
N CYS A 122 -9.77 -7.55 -3.54
CA CYS A 122 -9.85 -6.49 -4.55
C CYS A 122 -11.06 -6.70 -5.48
N LYS A 123 -11.28 -7.94 -5.93
CA LYS A 123 -12.38 -8.29 -6.81
C LYS A 123 -13.76 -8.20 -6.13
N GLU A 124 -13.89 -8.73 -4.92
CA GLU A 124 -15.19 -8.81 -4.24
C GLU A 124 -15.61 -7.47 -3.63
N PHE A 125 -14.66 -6.68 -3.16
CA PHE A 125 -14.96 -5.44 -2.43
C PHE A 125 -14.62 -4.17 -3.23
N GLY A 126 -14.15 -4.28 -4.48
CA GLY A 126 -13.83 -3.15 -5.33
C GLY A 126 -12.67 -2.31 -4.80
N ALA A 127 -11.58 -2.98 -4.42
CA ALA A 127 -10.33 -2.36 -3.97
C ALA A 127 -9.20 -2.58 -4.98
N ILE A 128 -8.07 -1.91 -4.79
CA ILE A 128 -6.84 -2.14 -5.56
C ILE A 128 -5.64 -2.25 -4.62
N HIS A 129 -4.63 -3.02 -5.04
CA HIS A 129 -3.31 -2.99 -4.40
C HIS A 129 -2.31 -2.28 -5.28
N CYS A 130 -1.52 -1.38 -4.66
CA CYS A 130 -0.50 -0.58 -5.33
C CYS A 130 0.87 -0.80 -4.69
N VAL A 131 1.91 -0.76 -5.51
CA VAL A 131 3.30 -0.78 -5.05
C VAL A 131 3.85 0.64 -5.03
N PHE A 132 4.36 1.06 -3.86
CA PHE A 132 5.17 2.26 -3.72
C PHE A 132 6.66 1.91 -3.91
N PRO A 133 7.47 2.73 -4.60
CA PRO A 133 8.90 2.48 -4.78
C PRO A 133 9.65 2.37 -3.45
N ALA A 134 10.43 1.29 -3.28
CA ALA A 134 11.25 1.11 -2.08
C ALA A 134 12.49 2.03 -2.11
N GLY A 135 13.01 2.38 -0.92
CA GLY A 135 14.16 3.26 -0.79
C GLY A 135 13.85 4.76 -0.83
N CYS A 136 12.58 5.13 -1.00
CA CYS A 136 12.12 6.53 -1.12
C CYS A 136 11.37 7.03 0.12
N ALA A 137 11.67 6.50 1.31
CA ALA A 137 10.90 6.78 2.53
C ALA A 137 10.89 8.25 2.96
N VAL A 138 11.96 9.00 2.68
CA VAL A 138 12.04 10.43 2.96
C VAL A 138 11.22 11.22 1.94
N VAL A 139 11.25 10.82 0.67
CA VAL A 139 10.41 11.44 -0.38
C VAL A 139 8.93 11.25 -0.03
N ALA A 140 8.53 10.02 0.30
CA ALA A 140 7.15 9.75 0.74
C ALA A 140 6.72 10.61 1.94
N ALA A 141 7.63 10.91 2.86
CA ALA A 141 7.34 11.79 4.00
C ALA A 141 7.06 13.23 3.57
N THR A 142 7.69 13.73 2.50
CA THR A 142 7.44 15.09 1.99
C THR A 142 6.07 15.23 1.31
N GLU A 143 5.44 14.12 0.95
CA GLU A 143 4.10 14.07 0.37
C GLU A 143 2.99 13.98 1.43
N VAL A 144 3.37 13.85 2.72
CA VAL A 144 2.47 13.95 3.87
C VAL A 144 2.31 15.41 4.26
N GLU A 145 1.12 15.97 4.02
CA GLU A 145 0.82 17.37 4.37
C GLU A 145 0.65 17.55 5.88
N LYS A 146 0.01 16.57 6.52
CA LYS A 146 -0.32 16.64 7.94
C LYS A 146 -0.61 15.26 8.52
N ILE A 147 -0.20 15.02 9.77
CA ILE A 147 -0.76 13.98 10.63
C ILE A 147 -1.97 14.58 11.32
N VAL A 148 -3.16 14.01 11.10
CA VAL A 148 -4.43 14.56 11.58
C VAL A 148 -4.72 14.10 13.00
N GLU A 149 -4.47 12.82 13.25
CA GLU A 149 -4.64 12.13 14.54
C GLU A 149 -3.84 10.84 14.59
N HIS A 150 -3.69 10.25 15.75
CA HIS A 150 -3.01 8.97 15.92
C HIS A 150 -3.70 8.12 17.00
N HIS A 151 -3.56 6.80 16.86
CA HIS A 151 -4.20 5.84 17.74
C HIS A 151 -3.31 4.64 17.99
N TRP A 152 -3.52 3.97 19.12
CA TRP A 152 -2.79 2.78 19.53
C TRP A 152 -1.29 3.02 19.77
N ASP A 153 -0.98 4.16 20.41
CA ASP A 153 0.40 4.59 20.69
C ASP A 153 1.16 3.59 21.58
N GLU A 154 0.44 2.81 22.36
CA GLU A 154 1.02 1.75 23.17
C GLU A 154 1.71 0.65 22.36
N LEU A 155 1.48 0.59 21.04
CA LEU A 155 2.17 -0.33 20.15
C LEU A 155 3.56 0.14 19.74
N GLY A 156 3.90 1.38 20.07
CA GLY A 156 5.10 2.07 19.62
C GLY A 156 4.99 2.64 18.21
N MET A 157 5.85 3.61 17.93
CA MET A 157 5.82 4.45 16.74
C MET A 157 5.58 3.71 15.40
N PRO A 158 6.22 2.55 15.10
CA PRO A 158 6.04 1.89 13.80
C PRO A 158 4.71 1.15 13.65
N GLU A 159 3.95 0.94 14.72
CA GLU A 159 2.65 0.22 14.71
C GLU A 159 1.48 1.10 15.15
N THR A 160 1.75 2.30 15.65
CA THR A 160 0.76 3.36 15.87
C THR A 160 0.06 3.69 14.55
N LEU A 161 -1.26 3.87 14.60
CA LEU A 161 -2.05 4.29 13.45
C LEU A 161 -1.94 5.81 13.29
N TRP A 162 -1.10 6.26 12.39
CA TRP A 162 -0.90 7.68 12.07
C TRP A 162 -1.85 8.07 10.93
N CYS A 163 -2.93 8.76 11.21
CA CYS A 163 -3.89 9.17 10.20
C CYS A 163 -3.36 10.40 9.46
N ASN A 164 -2.89 10.19 8.24
CA ASN A 164 -2.24 11.22 7.43
C ASN A 164 -3.17 11.81 6.39
N LYS A 165 -2.99 13.10 6.12
CA LYS A 165 -3.43 13.73 4.90
C LYS A 165 -2.24 13.85 3.95
N VAL A 166 -2.40 13.35 2.73
CA VAL A 166 -1.34 13.31 1.71
C VAL A 166 -1.76 14.09 0.47
N LYS A 167 -0.74 14.54 -0.28
CA LYS A 167 -0.91 15.26 -1.54
C LYS A 167 0.00 14.69 -2.60
N GLU A 168 -0.59 14.28 -3.73
CA GLU A 168 0.11 13.61 -4.85
C GLU A 168 1.07 12.51 -4.40
N PHE A 169 0.65 11.72 -3.41
CA PHE A 169 1.44 10.63 -2.85
C PHE A 169 1.66 9.55 -3.91
N GLY A 170 2.90 9.35 -4.32
CA GLY A 170 3.25 8.41 -5.39
C GLY A 170 4.63 8.68 -6.02
N PRO A 171 4.91 8.09 -7.20
CA PRO A 171 4.00 7.26 -8.03
C PRO A 171 3.65 5.93 -7.40
N LEU A 172 2.42 5.46 -7.60
CA LEU A 172 1.92 4.17 -7.17
C LEU A 172 1.67 3.29 -8.40
N ILE A 173 2.27 2.11 -8.45
CA ILE A 173 2.05 1.16 -9.55
C ILE A 173 0.96 0.17 -9.12
N VAL A 174 -0.14 0.13 -9.87
CA VAL A 174 -1.25 -0.81 -9.60
C VAL A 174 -0.77 -2.23 -9.85
N SER A 175 -0.73 -3.05 -8.83
CA SER A 175 -0.28 -4.44 -8.91
C SER A 175 -1.41 -5.45 -8.85
N ILE A 176 -2.55 -5.11 -8.20
CA ILE A 176 -3.79 -5.88 -8.28
C ILE A 176 -4.93 -4.89 -8.53
N ASP A 177 -5.71 -5.12 -9.58
CA ASP A 177 -6.84 -4.27 -9.94
C ASP A 177 -8.17 -4.77 -9.34
N ALA A 178 -9.22 -3.97 -9.50
CA ALA A 178 -10.56 -4.29 -9.00
C ALA A 178 -11.23 -5.48 -9.71
N GLN A 179 -10.63 -6.05 -10.75
CA GLN A 179 -11.03 -7.31 -11.36
C GLN A 179 -10.31 -8.52 -10.75
N GLY A 180 -9.34 -8.28 -9.85
CA GLY A 180 -8.52 -9.30 -9.21
C GLY A 180 -7.36 -9.79 -10.08
N ARG A 181 -7.01 -9.09 -11.17
CA ARG A 181 -5.82 -9.39 -11.95
C ARG A 181 -4.58 -8.99 -11.17
N ASN A 182 -3.52 -9.78 -11.27
CA ASN A 182 -2.27 -9.58 -10.53
C ASN A 182 -1.09 -9.44 -11.49
N LEU A 183 -0.48 -8.26 -11.53
CA LEU A 183 0.67 -7.93 -12.36
C LEU A 183 1.87 -8.85 -12.12
N PHE A 184 2.12 -9.23 -10.86
CA PHE A 184 3.24 -10.10 -10.52
C PHE A 184 3.01 -11.52 -11.03
N GLU A 185 1.80 -12.05 -10.91
CA GLU A 185 1.49 -13.41 -11.38
C GLU A 185 1.46 -13.47 -12.91
N GLU A 186 0.90 -12.47 -13.60
CA GLU A 186 0.94 -12.40 -15.07
C GLU A 186 2.38 -12.31 -15.58
N ASN A 187 3.22 -11.46 -14.98
CA ASN A 187 4.63 -11.36 -15.34
C ASN A 187 5.42 -12.64 -15.06
N LYS A 188 5.07 -13.38 -14.00
CA LYS A 188 5.70 -14.66 -13.66
C LYS A 188 5.57 -15.70 -14.79
N VAL A 189 4.42 -15.74 -15.46
CA VAL A 189 4.21 -16.63 -16.62
C VAL A 189 5.22 -16.29 -17.71
N VAL A 190 5.28 -15.02 -18.11
CA VAL A 190 6.20 -14.54 -19.17
C VAL A 190 7.67 -14.76 -18.80
N PHE A 191 8.04 -14.51 -17.54
CA PHE A 191 9.42 -14.71 -17.07
C PHE A 191 9.81 -16.20 -17.04
N ASN A 192 8.90 -17.07 -16.64
CA ASN A 192 9.17 -18.50 -16.62
C ASN A 192 9.36 -19.09 -18.02
N GLU A 193 8.62 -18.62 -19.02
CA GLU A 193 8.81 -19.01 -20.42
C GLU A 193 10.23 -18.67 -20.95
N ARG A 194 10.79 -17.53 -20.51
CA ARG A 194 12.11 -17.04 -20.95
C ARG A 194 13.28 -17.55 -20.09
N LYS A 195 12.99 -18.06 -18.91
CA LYS A 195 13.98 -18.41 -17.89
C LYS A 195 15.03 -19.40 -18.37
N GLU A 196 14.62 -20.47 -19.03
CA GLU A 196 15.56 -21.53 -19.46
C GLU A 196 16.47 -21.06 -20.60
N ALA A 197 15.95 -20.29 -21.55
CA ALA A 197 16.78 -19.68 -22.59
C ALA A 197 17.79 -18.68 -21.99
N ALA A 198 17.39 -17.85 -21.03
CA ALA A 198 18.27 -16.93 -20.34
C ALA A 198 19.37 -17.66 -19.54
N LYS A 199 19.03 -18.76 -18.85
CA LYS A 199 20.03 -19.58 -18.15
C LYS A 199 21.06 -20.20 -19.12
N GLN A 200 20.60 -20.76 -20.24
CA GLN A 200 21.50 -21.34 -21.24
C GLN A 200 22.48 -20.30 -21.82
N ALA A 201 22.04 -19.06 -21.97
CA ALA A 201 22.91 -17.97 -22.44
C ALA A 201 23.94 -17.53 -21.39
N ILE A 202 23.61 -17.59 -20.11
CA ILE A 202 24.43 -17.06 -19.01
C ILE A 202 25.39 -18.12 -18.44
N TYR A 203 24.94 -19.38 -18.25
CA TYR A 203 25.70 -20.42 -17.55
C TYR A 203 27.10 -20.69 -18.12
N PRO A 204 27.37 -20.66 -19.45
CA PRO A 204 28.71 -20.83 -19.98
C PRO A 204 29.70 -19.77 -19.52
N GLU A 205 29.21 -18.57 -19.20
CA GLU A 205 30.01 -17.42 -18.79
C GLU A 205 30.20 -17.32 -17.27
N VAL A 206 29.39 -18.08 -16.49
CA VAL A 206 29.45 -18.03 -15.03
C VAL A 206 30.62 -18.84 -14.50
N LYS A 207 31.61 -18.19 -13.93
CA LYS A 207 32.74 -18.81 -13.23
C LYS A 207 32.49 -18.75 -11.73
N PHE A 208 32.26 -19.90 -11.12
CA PHE A 208 32.17 -19.98 -9.67
C PHE A 208 33.59 -19.96 -9.07
N ILE A 209 33.84 -19.06 -8.13
CA ILE A 209 35.04 -19.11 -7.30
C ILE A 209 34.87 -20.32 -6.37
N LYS A 210 35.80 -21.28 -6.46
CA LYS A 210 35.86 -22.42 -5.55
C LYS A 210 36.48 -22.02 -4.23
#